data_dfd9e1cdd386d21cad9c1b8073621275
#
_entry.id   dfd9e1cdd386d21cad9c1b8073621275
#
_cell.length_a   1.000
_cell.length_b   1.000
_cell.length_c   1.000
_cell.angle_alpha   90.00
_cell.angle_beta   90.00
_cell.angle_gamma   90.00
#
_symmetry.space_group_name_H-M   'P 1'
#
loop_
_entity.id
_entity.type
_entity.pdbx_description
1 polymer ?
#
loop_
_entity_poly.entity_id
_entity_poly.type
_entity_poly.pdbx_seq_one_letter_code
_entity_poly.pdbx_strand_id
1 'polypeptide(L)'
;MADETGIVLPWEKDAMAGLEMPDGLSYPDQILYLSLRMLYSQYFKKLIDRETATKEKKKLLDEYRCYQHREEMGNHWVEVIRLTELARAEYRKNPCHENAMKLIEIIEGKKL
;
A
#
# COMPACT_ATOMS: atom_id res chain seq x y z
N MET A 1 23.50 2.61 1.06
CA MET A 1 22.72 2.59 2.30
C MET A 1 22.10 1.22 2.47
N ALA A 2 22.29 0.60 3.61
CA ALA A 2 21.65 -0.67 3.91
C ALA A 2 20.17 -0.46 4.19
N ASP A 3 19.33 -1.37 3.72
CA ASP A 3 17.91 -1.35 4.00
C ASP A 3 17.65 -2.12 5.30
N GLU A 4 17.55 -1.38 6.42
CA GLU A 4 17.31 -1.95 7.73
C GLU A 4 15.85 -2.39 7.96
N THR A 5 14.96 -2.01 7.05
CA THR A 5 13.53 -2.29 7.19
C THR A 5 13.12 -3.64 6.60
N GLY A 6 13.99 -4.29 5.84
CA GLY A 6 13.71 -5.55 5.15
C GLY A 6 12.81 -5.42 3.92
N ILE A 7 12.52 -4.19 3.48
CA ILE A 7 11.72 -3.96 2.28
C ILE A 7 12.61 -4.16 1.05
N VAL A 8 12.14 -4.99 0.10
CA VAL A 8 12.81 -5.20 -1.19
C VAL A 8 12.12 -4.34 -2.23
N LEU A 9 12.91 -3.47 -2.88
CA LEU A 9 12.43 -2.55 -3.91
C LEU A 9 13.13 -2.90 -5.23
N PRO A 10 12.48 -3.61 -6.16
CA PRO A 10 13.12 -4.06 -7.40
C PRO A 10 13.57 -2.91 -8.31
N TRP A 11 12.97 -1.73 -8.17
CA TRP A 11 13.27 -0.53 -8.95
C TRP A 11 14.23 0.44 -8.23
N GLU A 12 14.75 0.10 -7.04
CA GLU A 12 15.57 1.01 -6.24
C GLU A 12 16.83 1.47 -6.98
N LYS A 13 17.48 0.58 -7.73
CA LYS A 13 18.66 0.92 -8.50
C LYS A 13 18.37 1.98 -9.57
N ASP A 14 17.19 1.92 -10.20
CA ASP A 14 16.78 2.88 -11.20
C ASP A 14 16.55 4.26 -10.57
N ALA A 15 15.91 4.31 -9.39
CA ALA A 15 15.73 5.55 -8.64
C ALA A 15 17.09 6.16 -8.23
N MET A 16 18.02 5.31 -7.77
CA MET A 16 19.37 5.73 -7.39
C MET A 16 20.13 6.33 -8.59
N ALA A 17 19.96 5.76 -9.78
CA ALA A 17 20.57 6.25 -11.01
C ALA A 17 19.87 7.49 -11.58
N GLY A 18 18.76 7.93 -11.04
CA GLY A 18 18.01 9.11 -11.50
C GLY A 18 17.21 8.87 -12.78
N LEU A 19 16.89 7.62 -13.08
CA LEU A 19 16.15 7.27 -14.28
C LEU A 19 14.67 7.65 -14.16
N GLU A 20 13.96 7.67 -15.30
CA GLU A 20 12.53 7.89 -15.30
C GLU A 20 11.79 6.75 -14.59
N MET A 21 10.70 7.10 -13.92
CA MET A 21 9.88 6.13 -13.20
C MET A 21 9.30 5.08 -14.15
N PRO A 22 9.46 3.78 -13.82
CA PRO A 22 8.87 2.71 -14.64
C PRO A 22 7.34 2.79 -14.66
N ASP A 23 6.73 2.31 -15.74
CA ASP A 23 5.28 2.17 -15.83
C ASP A 23 4.80 0.98 -14.99
N GLY A 24 3.54 1.03 -14.58
CA GLY A 24 2.89 -0.09 -13.91
C GLY A 24 3.11 -0.17 -12.41
N LEU A 25 3.73 0.84 -11.80
CA LEU A 25 3.90 0.87 -10.34
C LEU A 25 2.59 1.19 -9.63
N SER A 26 2.37 0.61 -8.46
CA SER A 26 1.27 0.99 -7.58
C SER A 26 1.44 2.44 -7.13
N TYR A 27 0.35 3.06 -6.65
CA TYR A 27 0.39 4.44 -6.20
C TYR A 27 1.43 4.69 -5.08
N PRO A 28 1.50 3.83 -4.03
CA PRO A 28 2.56 3.97 -3.03
C PRO A 28 3.97 3.85 -3.62
N ASP A 29 4.19 2.94 -4.56
CA ASP A 29 5.48 2.76 -5.22
C ASP A 29 5.88 3.99 -6.05
N GLN A 30 4.92 4.62 -6.72
CA GLN A 30 5.18 5.86 -7.48
C GLN A 30 5.69 6.97 -6.58
N ILE A 31 5.02 7.18 -5.45
CA ILE A 31 5.40 8.21 -4.48
C ILE A 31 6.80 7.93 -3.94
N LEU A 32 7.05 6.68 -3.55
CA LEU A 32 8.35 6.29 -2.99
C LEU A 32 9.47 6.41 -4.02
N TYR A 33 9.23 6.01 -5.28
CA TYR A 33 10.20 6.11 -6.36
C TYR A 33 10.67 7.56 -6.53
N LEU A 34 9.73 8.49 -6.67
CA LEU A 34 10.04 9.91 -6.88
C LEU A 34 10.77 10.49 -5.66
N SER A 35 10.34 10.13 -4.46
CA SER A 35 10.96 10.61 -3.23
C SER A 35 12.39 10.09 -3.05
N LEU A 36 12.63 8.81 -3.32
CA LEU A 36 13.97 8.22 -3.25
C LEU A 36 14.89 8.76 -4.35
N ARG A 37 14.38 8.95 -5.55
CA ARG A 37 15.17 9.54 -6.64
C ARG A 37 15.68 10.94 -6.24
N MET A 38 14.83 11.77 -5.64
CA MET A 38 15.23 13.09 -5.16
C MET A 38 16.24 12.97 -4.02
N LEU A 39 16.02 12.08 -3.06
CA LEU A 39 16.91 11.89 -1.93
C LEU A 39 18.32 11.46 -2.36
N TYR A 40 18.42 10.48 -3.25
CA TYR A 40 19.70 10.03 -3.79
C TYR A 40 20.40 11.13 -4.58
N SER A 41 19.65 11.92 -5.35
CA SER A 41 20.21 13.07 -6.08
C SER A 41 20.84 14.08 -5.13
N GLN A 42 20.15 14.42 -4.04
CA GLN A 42 20.68 15.34 -3.03
C GLN A 42 21.93 14.78 -2.35
N TYR A 43 21.93 13.49 -2.04
CA TYR A 43 23.08 12.84 -1.43
C TYR A 43 24.30 12.83 -2.36
N PHE A 44 24.14 12.44 -3.62
CA PHE A 44 25.24 12.39 -4.58
C PHE A 44 25.77 13.79 -4.93
N LYS A 45 24.95 14.82 -4.86
CA LYS A 45 25.36 16.22 -5.03
C LYS A 45 25.97 16.81 -3.77
N LYS A 46 26.10 16.01 -2.71
CA LYS A 46 26.66 16.42 -1.40
C LYS A 46 25.89 17.56 -0.72
N LEU A 47 24.59 17.67 -1.01
CA LEU A 47 23.70 18.64 -0.35
C LEU A 47 23.29 18.16 1.05
N ILE A 48 23.31 16.85 1.28
CA ILE A 48 23.05 16.22 2.56
C ILE A 48 24.13 15.18 2.84
N ASP A 49 24.42 14.90 4.12
CA ASP A 49 25.39 13.89 4.51
C ASP A 49 24.74 12.49 4.53
N ARG A 50 25.56 11.47 4.74
CA ARG A 50 25.11 10.08 4.78
C ARG A 50 24.12 9.81 5.91
N GLU A 51 24.37 10.42 7.08
CA GLU A 51 23.49 10.25 8.24
C GLU A 51 22.10 10.81 7.98
N THR A 52 22.03 12.03 7.45
CA THR A 52 20.77 12.67 7.07
C THR A 52 20.04 11.84 6.00
N ALA A 53 20.77 11.39 4.97
CA ALA A 53 20.19 10.56 3.91
C ALA A 53 19.61 9.27 4.46
N THR A 54 20.29 8.61 5.38
CA THR A 54 19.81 7.37 6.02
C THR A 54 18.54 7.60 6.82
N LYS A 55 18.49 8.69 7.60
CA LYS A 55 17.30 9.06 8.38
C LYS A 55 16.10 9.37 7.48
N GLU A 56 16.31 10.13 6.43
CA GLU A 56 15.24 10.49 5.50
C GLU A 56 14.74 9.26 4.74
N LYS A 57 15.63 8.36 4.32
CA LYS A 57 15.24 7.11 3.69
C LYS A 57 14.36 6.27 4.61
N LYS A 58 14.73 6.16 5.90
CA LYS A 58 13.94 5.42 6.88
C LYS A 58 12.53 6.00 7.01
N LYS A 59 12.40 7.33 7.08
CA LYS A 59 11.09 7.99 7.14
C LYS A 59 10.25 7.67 5.91
N LEU A 60 10.84 7.72 4.72
CA LEU A 60 10.15 7.40 3.48
C LEU A 60 9.65 5.95 3.45
N LEU A 61 10.46 5.00 3.92
CA LEU A 61 10.08 3.60 3.98
C LEU A 61 8.98 3.36 5.01
N ASP A 62 9.00 4.05 6.14
CA ASP A 62 7.94 3.96 7.14
C ASP A 62 6.61 4.51 6.60
N GLU A 63 6.65 5.65 5.89
CA GLU A 63 5.47 6.20 5.21
C GLU A 63 4.95 5.27 4.12
N TYR A 64 5.84 4.64 3.35
CA TYR A 64 5.48 3.67 2.33
C TYR A 64 4.69 2.50 2.91
N ARG A 65 5.12 1.96 4.05
CA ARG A 65 4.39 0.90 4.73
C ARG A 65 3.00 1.35 5.15
N CYS A 66 2.86 2.58 5.63
CA CYS A 66 1.55 3.15 5.99
C CYS A 66 0.65 3.27 4.77
N TYR A 67 1.17 3.74 3.64
CA TYR A 67 0.39 3.86 2.39
C TYR A 67 -0.04 2.50 1.86
N GLN A 68 0.84 1.49 1.87
CA GLN A 68 0.48 0.14 1.48
C GLN A 68 -0.64 -0.42 2.35
N HIS A 69 -0.53 -0.24 3.65
CA HIS A 69 -1.54 -0.71 4.60
C HIS A 69 -2.89 -0.04 4.34
N ARG A 70 -2.92 1.27 4.09
CA ARG A 70 -4.15 2.01 3.76
C ARG A 70 -4.78 1.51 2.47
N GLU A 71 -3.97 1.23 1.45
CA GLU A 71 -4.46 0.69 0.18
C GLU A 71 -5.08 -0.69 0.36
N GLU A 72 -4.42 -1.58 1.09
CA GLU A 72 -4.92 -2.91 1.42
C GLU A 72 -6.23 -2.83 2.20
N MET A 73 -6.31 -1.94 3.19
CA MET A 73 -7.53 -1.73 3.98
C MET A 73 -8.65 -1.17 3.12
N GLY A 74 -8.34 -0.23 2.23
CA GLY A 74 -9.33 0.31 1.29
C GLY A 74 -9.92 -0.77 0.39
N ASN A 75 -9.08 -1.62 -0.17
CA ASN A 75 -9.52 -2.75 -1.00
C ASN A 75 -10.35 -3.76 -0.20
N HIS A 76 -9.96 -4.02 1.04
CA HIS A 76 -10.71 -4.88 1.94
C HIS A 76 -12.13 -4.35 2.17
N TRP A 77 -12.28 -3.06 2.48
CA TRP A 77 -13.60 -2.45 2.72
C TRP A 77 -14.48 -2.42 1.47
N VAL A 78 -13.91 -2.20 0.29
CA VAL A 78 -14.65 -2.28 -0.97
C VAL A 78 -15.23 -3.68 -1.15
N GLU A 79 -14.44 -4.73 -0.88
CA GLU A 79 -14.89 -6.11 -0.99
C GLU A 79 -15.99 -6.44 0.03
N VAL A 80 -15.85 -5.96 1.27
CA VAL A 80 -16.89 -6.12 2.32
C VAL A 80 -18.21 -5.51 1.87
N ILE A 81 -18.19 -4.29 1.34
CA ILE A 81 -19.40 -3.59 0.87
C ILE A 81 -20.05 -4.39 -0.26
N ARG A 82 -19.27 -4.87 -1.23
CA ARG A 82 -19.78 -5.66 -2.36
C ARG A 82 -20.48 -6.94 -1.89
N LEU A 83 -19.83 -7.71 -1.01
CA LEU A 83 -20.39 -8.95 -0.48
C LEU A 83 -21.65 -8.70 0.36
N THR A 84 -21.66 -7.61 1.13
CA THR A 84 -22.83 -7.24 1.94
C THR A 84 -24.03 -6.91 1.05
N GLU A 85 -23.82 -6.17 -0.04
CA GLU A 85 -24.91 -5.85 -0.99
C GLU A 85 -25.47 -7.09 -1.67
N LEU A 86 -24.61 -8.03 -2.09
CA LEU A 86 -25.05 -9.29 -2.69
C LEU A 86 -25.87 -10.12 -1.69
N ALA A 87 -25.43 -10.23 -0.45
CA ALA A 87 -26.15 -10.98 0.59
C ALA A 87 -27.49 -10.33 0.93
N ARG A 88 -27.58 -9.00 0.94
CA ARG A 88 -28.86 -8.29 1.13
C ARG A 88 -29.83 -8.57 -0.02
N ALA A 89 -29.34 -8.61 -1.25
CA ALA A 89 -30.17 -8.92 -2.41
C ALA A 89 -30.72 -10.34 -2.34
N GLU A 90 -29.92 -11.31 -1.95
CA GLU A 90 -30.36 -12.69 -1.75
C GLU A 90 -31.40 -12.82 -0.64
N TYR A 91 -31.19 -12.13 0.48
CA TYR A 91 -32.14 -12.10 1.60
C TYR A 91 -33.47 -11.51 1.20
N ARG A 92 -33.50 -10.44 0.41
CA ARG A 92 -34.74 -9.83 -0.08
C ARG A 92 -35.52 -10.76 -1.00
N LYS A 93 -34.83 -11.55 -1.83
CA LYS A 93 -35.47 -12.53 -2.71
C LYS A 93 -36.01 -13.71 -1.95
N ASN A 94 -35.31 -14.18 -0.95
CA ASN A 94 -35.66 -15.34 -0.15
C ASN A 94 -35.31 -15.08 1.33
N PRO A 95 -36.22 -14.41 2.07
CA PRO A 95 -35.99 -14.13 3.48
C PRO A 95 -36.08 -15.41 4.31
N CYS A 96 -34.94 -16.05 4.53
CA CYS A 96 -34.83 -17.25 5.33
C CYS A 96 -33.71 -17.12 6.34
N HIS A 97 -33.71 -17.97 7.37
CA HIS A 97 -32.70 -17.98 8.41
C HIS A 97 -31.28 -18.12 7.84
N GLU A 98 -31.08 -19.00 6.86
CA GLU A 98 -29.80 -19.25 6.25
C GLU A 98 -29.22 -17.99 5.58
N ASN A 99 -30.04 -17.28 4.80
CA ASN A 99 -29.61 -16.04 4.15
C ASN A 99 -29.37 -14.91 5.16
N ALA A 100 -30.17 -14.84 6.23
CA ALA A 100 -29.93 -13.89 7.31
C ALA A 100 -28.60 -14.16 8.01
N MET A 101 -28.26 -15.41 8.26
CA MET A 101 -26.98 -15.79 8.88
C MET A 101 -25.80 -15.48 7.98
N LYS A 102 -25.91 -15.68 6.68
CA LYS A 102 -24.85 -15.29 5.72
C LYS A 102 -24.57 -13.78 5.77
N LEU A 103 -25.61 -12.97 5.81
CA LEU A 103 -25.47 -11.53 5.90
C LEU A 103 -24.79 -11.11 7.21
N ILE A 104 -25.20 -11.69 8.33
CA ILE A 104 -24.62 -11.41 9.65
C ILE A 104 -23.13 -11.79 9.66
N GLU A 105 -22.76 -12.94 9.13
CA GLU A 105 -21.37 -13.39 9.07
C GLU A 105 -20.47 -12.42 8.27
N ILE A 106 -20.98 -11.88 7.17
CA ILE A 106 -20.24 -10.90 6.37
C ILE A 106 -20.07 -9.61 7.15
N ILE A 107 -21.13 -9.11 7.80
CA ILE A 107 -21.08 -7.88 8.60
C ILE A 107 -20.10 -8.02 9.76
N GLU A 108 -20.05 -9.20 10.40
CA GLU A 108 -19.10 -9.49 11.48
C GLU A 108 -17.69 -9.78 10.99
N GLY A 109 -17.48 -9.88 9.67
CA GLY A 109 -16.17 -10.14 9.08
C GLY A 109 -15.71 -11.59 9.13
N LYS A 110 -16.58 -12.54 9.44
CA LYS A 110 -16.22 -13.96 9.59
C LYS A 110 -15.95 -14.69 8.29
N LYS A 111 -16.39 -14.16 7.15
CA LYS A 111 -16.21 -14.77 5.82
C LYS A 111 -15.25 -14.04 4.92
N LEU A 112 -14.51 -13.12 5.46
CA LEU A 112 -13.43 -12.44 4.75
C LEU A 112 -12.05 -12.87 5.26
#